data_c36372d41ead8125d0c934c4a6c26792
#
_entry.id   c36372d41ead8125d0c934c4a6c26792
#
_cell.length_a   1.000
_cell.length_b   1.000
_cell.length_c   1.000
_cell.angle_alpha   90.00
_cell.angle_beta   90.00
_cell.angle_gamma   90.00
#
_symmetry.space_group_name_H-M   'P 1'
#
loop_
_entity.id
_entity.type
_entity.pdbx_description
1 polymer ?
#
loop_
_entity_poly.entity_id
_entity_poly.type
_entity_poly.pdbx_seq_one_letter_code
_entity_poly.pdbx_strand_id
1 'polypeptide(L)'
;MQGKILWADDEIELLKPHILFLEAKGYTVDPVTNGQDAIEKALDNHYDIIFLDENMPGLTGLETLFQIKEQKPLVPIVMITKSEEEHIMEEAIGSKIADYLIKPVNPNQILLSIKKNLDVSKLVSQKTNSNYQQEFRQLGIQLMGRMNAEEWKEFYAKLVYWELELDKIEDSGMREIFDMQKKEANKLFCDFIEDNYLDWVNGTEDSPQMIHTLVKDKIAPFIGKEKTAVLVIDNLRYDQWKMIEPILSRYFSKEEEEIVFSILPTATHYARNAFFAGLLPSEIEKRFPTLWKNEDEEGGKNMHEKEFLDAQLKRLGKNVKWSYSKITNVEAGKKLGDSFHTWKENDVNFIVYNFVDMLSHARTEMEIIRELADNESAYRSITVSWLEHSPLLEIIKKIAEAGIRLIITTDHGTIKVNKPVRIVGERNTNSNLRYKAGRGLTYNAKEVFTVKNPSEAFLPKLKLSAEFVFAREQDFFVYPNNYNHFVNYYGSTFQHGGVSLEEVLIPYISLKAK
;
A
#
# COMPACT_ATOMS: atom_id res chain seq x y z
N MET A 1 -12.40 31.92 16.18
CA MET A 1 -11.73 31.18 17.28
C MET A 1 -10.35 30.79 16.79
N GLN A 2 -9.29 31.02 17.56
CA GLN A 2 -7.92 30.69 17.13
C GLN A 2 -7.54 29.25 17.43
N GLY A 3 -8.31 28.54 18.28
CA GLY A 3 -8.13 27.13 18.59
C GLY A 3 -8.74 26.73 19.93
N LYS A 4 -8.97 25.42 20.12
CA LYS A 4 -9.51 24.81 21.35
C LYS A 4 -8.41 24.01 22.06
N ILE A 5 -8.16 24.31 23.32
CA ILE A 5 -7.08 23.79 24.15
C ILE A 5 -7.67 22.94 25.27
N LEU A 6 -7.15 21.72 25.47
CA LEU A 6 -7.35 20.95 26.69
C LEU A 6 -6.14 21.16 27.61
N TRP A 7 -6.35 21.49 28.88
CA TRP A 7 -5.27 21.66 29.83
C TRP A 7 -5.51 20.87 31.11
N ALA A 8 -4.69 19.85 31.33
CA ALA A 8 -4.73 19.00 32.51
C ALA A 8 -3.58 19.36 33.47
N ASP A 9 -3.93 19.76 34.68
CA ASP A 9 -2.98 20.13 35.75
C ASP A 9 -3.72 20.03 37.09
N ASP A 10 -3.16 19.36 38.10
CA ASP A 10 -3.82 19.20 39.40
C ASP A 10 -3.93 20.54 40.17
N GLU A 11 -3.07 21.49 39.84
CA GLU A 11 -3.06 22.86 40.36
C GLU A 11 -3.73 23.85 39.38
N ILE A 12 -4.60 23.41 38.48
CA ILE A 12 -5.20 24.22 37.38
C ILE A 12 -5.88 25.52 37.86
N GLU A 13 -6.41 25.52 39.08
CA GLU A 13 -7.01 26.73 39.69
C GLU A 13 -6.00 27.86 39.90
N LEU A 14 -4.74 27.54 40.13
CA LEU A 14 -3.64 28.51 40.25
C LEU A 14 -3.23 29.06 38.87
N LEU A 15 -3.59 28.37 37.80
CA LEU A 15 -3.30 28.76 36.43
C LEU A 15 -4.40 29.60 35.77
N LYS A 16 -5.42 30.00 36.50
CA LYS A 16 -6.48 30.91 36.01
C LYS A 16 -5.95 32.17 35.28
N PRO A 17 -4.90 32.86 35.75
CA PRO A 17 -4.34 34.00 35.02
C PRO A 17 -3.81 33.61 33.62
N HIS A 18 -3.26 32.41 33.46
CA HIS A 18 -2.78 31.89 32.19
C HIS A 18 -3.94 31.58 31.26
N ILE A 19 -5.01 30.97 31.78
CA ILE A 19 -6.21 30.65 31.03
C ILE A 19 -6.85 31.93 30.51
N LEU A 20 -7.07 32.93 31.38
CA LEU A 20 -7.63 34.22 31.00
C LEU A 20 -6.78 34.95 29.94
N PHE A 21 -5.46 34.86 30.05
CA PHE A 21 -4.56 35.39 29.04
C PHE A 21 -4.75 34.75 27.67
N LEU A 22 -4.89 33.41 27.61
CA LEU A 22 -5.12 32.67 26.37
C LEU A 22 -6.50 32.97 25.79
N GLU A 23 -7.53 33.05 26.63
CA GLU A 23 -8.89 33.44 26.22
C GLU A 23 -8.92 34.87 25.65
N ALA A 24 -8.19 35.81 26.25
CA ALA A 24 -8.03 37.17 25.72
C ALA A 24 -7.29 37.19 24.36
N LYS A 25 -6.53 36.12 24.02
CA LYS A 25 -5.91 35.92 22.72
C LYS A 25 -6.80 35.14 21.74
N GLY A 26 -8.04 34.80 22.10
CA GLY A 26 -9.03 34.19 21.23
C GLY A 26 -9.01 32.65 21.23
N TYR A 27 -8.28 32.02 22.13
CA TYR A 27 -8.33 30.55 22.35
C TYR A 27 -9.47 30.21 23.31
N THR A 28 -9.98 28.99 23.22
CA THR A 28 -10.89 28.40 24.22
C THR A 28 -10.12 27.35 25.00
N VAL A 29 -10.15 27.42 26.34
CA VAL A 29 -9.42 26.47 27.21
C VAL A 29 -10.41 25.68 28.03
N ASP A 30 -10.34 24.35 27.92
CA ASP A 30 -11.08 23.40 28.76
C ASP A 30 -10.13 22.87 29.85
N PRO A 31 -10.23 23.34 31.11
CA PRO A 31 -9.38 22.87 32.20
C PRO A 31 -9.89 21.54 32.77
N VAL A 32 -8.97 20.67 33.19
CA VAL A 32 -9.20 19.44 33.98
C VAL A 32 -8.11 19.25 35.02
N THR A 33 -8.39 18.49 36.08
CA THR A 33 -7.53 18.36 37.26
C THR A 33 -6.77 17.04 37.32
N ASN A 34 -6.99 16.13 36.39
CA ASN A 34 -6.39 14.79 36.39
C ASN A 34 -6.32 14.18 34.99
N GLY A 35 -5.50 13.11 34.83
CA GLY A 35 -5.29 12.43 33.56
C GLY A 35 -6.52 11.70 33.02
N GLN A 36 -7.35 11.12 33.90
CA GLN A 36 -8.54 10.37 33.46
C GLN A 36 -9.56 11.30 32.76
N ASP A 37 -9.87 12.45 33.38
CA ASP A 37 -10.76 13.44 32.77
C ASP A 37 -10.18 14.01 31.47
N ALA A 38 -8.83 14.13 31.41
CA ALA A 38 -8.16 14.57 30.20
C ALA A 38 -8.35 13.58 29.04
N ILE A 39 -8.22 12.28 29.30
CA ILE A 39 -8.46 11.21 28.31
C ILE A 39 -9.91 11.25 27.84
N GLU A 40 -10.87 11.24 28.75
CA GLU A 40 -12.31 11.24 28.41
C GLU A 40 -12.66 12.45 27.55
N LYS A 41 -12.27 13.67 27.97
CA LYS A 41 -12.51 14.89 27.17
C LYS A 41 -11.78 14.86 25.83
N ALA A 42 -10.54 14.37 25.79
CA ALA A 42 -9.79 14.29 24.56
C ALA A 42 -10.42 13.33 23.55
N LEU A 43 -11.08 12.25 24.00
CA LEU A 43 -11.75 11.28 23.13
C LEU A 43 -13.09 11.83 22.63
N ASP A 44 -13.87 12.46 23.50
CA ASP A 44 -15.22 12.94 23.18
C ASP A 44 -15.23 14.24 22.38
N ASN A 45 -14.15 15.02 22.40
CA ASN A 45 -14.08 16.33 21.76
C ASN A 45 -12.86 16.46 20.86
N HIS A 46 -12.92 17.45 19.97
CA HIS A 46 -11.76 17.87 19.18
C HIS A 46 -11.01 18.99 19.92
N TYR A 47 -9.71 18.80 20.09
CA TYR A 47 -8.79 19.82 20.60
C TYR A 47 -7.65 20.01 19.61
N ASP A 48 -7.24 21.26 19.42
CA ASP A 48 -6.14 21.63 18.54
C ASP A 48 -4.77 21.35 19.19
N ILE A 49 -4.69 21.45 20.52
CA ILE A 49 -3.49 21.16 21.33
C ILE A 49 -3.90 20.77 22.75
N ILE A 50 -3.11 19.91 23.36
CA ILE A 50 -3.32 19.44 24.74
C ILE A 50 -2.08 19.75 25.57
N PHE A 51 -2.27 20.36 26.75
CA PHE A 51 -1.24 20.52 27.77
C PHE A 51 -1.47 19.52 28.91
N LEU A 52 -0.42 18.78 29.27
CA LEU A 52 -0.45 17.80 30.37
C LEU A 52 0.63 18.11 31.40
N ASP A 53 0.24 18.28 32.65
CA ASP A 53 1.20 18.24 33.76
C ASP A 53 1.67 16.79 33.99
N GLU A 54 2.95 16.63 34.32
CA GLU A 54 3.49 15.29 34.60
C GLU A 54 2.97 14.74 35.92
N ASN A 55 2.87 15.58 36.96
CA ASN A 55 2.54 15.16 38.30
C ASN A 55 1.04 15.35 38.59
N MET A 56 0.20 14.44 38.11
CA MET A 56 -1.23 14.46 38.37
C MET A 56 -1.65 13.26 39.24
N PRO A 57 -2.74 13.41 40.05
CA PRO A 57 -3.24 12.29 40.85
C PRO A 57 -3.86 11.21 39.96
N GLY A 58 -3.54 9.95 40.24
CA GLY A 58 -4.02 8.79 39.50
C GLY A 58 -3.09 8.42 38.34
N LEU A 59 -3.32 8.98 37.17
CA LEU A 59 -2.46 8.80 36.00
C LEU A 59 -1.45 9.94 35.87
N THR A 60 -0.19 9.59 35.61
CA THR A 60 0.85 10.58 35.29
C THR A 60 0.58 11.24 33.94
N GLY A 61 1.25 12.35 33.65
CA GLY A 61 1.17 13.02 32.36
C GLY A 61 1.64 12.11 31.22
N LEU A 62 2.70 11.34 31.40
CA LEU A 62 3.19 10.36 30.43
C LEU A 62 2.17 9.24 30.16
N GLU A 63 1.61 8.63 31.21
CA GLU A 63 0.56 7.61 31.04
C GLU A 63 -0.66 8.14 30.30
N THR A 64 -1.06 9.38 30.64
CA THR A 64 -2.17 10.10 29.97
C THR A 64 -1.86 10.34 28.49
N LEU A 65 -0.65 10.80 28.19
CA LEU A 65 -0.15 11.03 26.83
C LEU A 65 -0.20 9.74 26.00
N PHE A 66 0.29 8.62 26.53
CA PHE A 66 0.26 7.34 25.81
C PHE A 66 -1.16 6.94 25.44
N GLN A 67 -2.11 7.00 26.38
CA GLN A 67 -3.50 6.62 26.12
C GLN A 67 -4.19 7.53 25.11
N ILE A 68 -3.93 8.85 25.17
CA ILE A 68 -4.49 9.78 24.17
C ILE A 68 -3.87 9.52 22.79
N LYS A 69 -2.55 9.34 22.72
CA LYS A 69 -1.83 9.11 21.45
C LYS A 69 -2.17 7.79 20.77
N GLU A 70 -2.57 6.78 21.52
CA GLU A 70 -3.06 5.50 20.97
C GLU A 70 -4.30 5.71 20.08
N GLN A 71 -5.20 6.60 20.48
CA GLN A 71 -6.46 6.84 19.77
C GLN A 71 -6.45 8.12 18.90
N LYS A 72 -5.67 9.12 19.29
CA LYS A 72 -5.51 10.39 18.57
C LYS A 72 -4.03 10.71 18.32
N PRO A 73 -3.35 9.97 17.44
CA PRO A 73 -1.90 10.08 17.25
C PRO A 73 -1.44 11.45 16.72
N LEU A 74 -2.30 12.20 16.05
CA LEU A 74 -1.95 13.47 15.41
C LEU A 74 -2.13 14.70 16.31
N VAL A 75 -2.89 14.62 17.41
CA VAL A 75 -3.11 15.78 18.28
C VAL A 75 -1.78 16.19 18.94
N PRO A 76 -1.34 17.43 18.83
CA PRO A 76 -0.13 17.91 19.50
C PRO A 76 -0.33 17.91 21.02
N ILE A 77 0.58 17.25 21.75
CA ILE A 77 0.58 17.21 23.20
C ILE A 77 1.87 17.86 23.72
N VAL A 78 1.72 18.79 24.63
CA VAL A 78 2.81 19.51 25.29
C VAL A 78 2.86 19.10 26.76
N MET A 79 4.00 18.58 27.17
CA MET A 79 4.23 18.21 28.57
C MET A 79 4.67 19.44 29.36
N ILE A 80 4.13 19.63 30.57
CA ILE A 80 4.55 20.65 31.53
C ILE A 80 4.97 19.97 32.81
N THR A 81 6.19 20.23 33.34
CA THR A 81 6.70 19.54 34.51
C THR A 81 7.60 20.42 35.36
N LYS A 82 7.78 20.05 36.64
CA LYS A 82 8.73 20.67 37.57
C LYS A 82 10.14 20.06 37.50
N SER A 83 10.31 18.93 36.78
CA SER A 83 11.56 18.16 36.78
C SER A 83 12.35 18.37 35.48
N GLU A 84 13.68 18.54 35.63
CA GLU A 84 14.66 18.52 34.53
C GLU A 84 15.28 17.11 34.40
N GLU A 85 14.63 16.06 34.92
CA GLU A 85 15.15 14.71 34.87
C GLU A 85 15.22 14.20 33.43
N GLU A 86 16.43 13.90 33.00
CA GLU A 86 16.79 13.56 31.62
C GLU A 86 16.02 12.35 31.11
N HIS A 87 15.75 11.35 31.97
CA HIS A 87 15.02 10.14 31.58
C HIS A 87 13.54 10.40 31.27
N ILE A 88 12.86 11.33 31.96
CA ILE A 88 11.47 11.71 31.68
C ILE A 88 11.41 12.46 30.33
N MET A 89 12.41 13.29 30.05
CA MET A 89 12.53 13.97 28.75
C MET A 89 12.76 12.97 27.62
N GLU A 90 13.65 12.00 27.79
CA GLU A 90 13.91 10.97 26.78
C GLU A 90 12.68 10.10 26.50
N GLU A 91 11.96 9.69 27.53
CA GLU A 91 10.75 8.90 27.41
C GLU A 91 9.61 9.70 26.74
N ALA A 92 9.44 10.96 27.13
CA ALA A 92 8.47 11.87 26.51
C ALA A 92 8.81 12.15 25.03
N ILE A 93 10.08 12.36 24.68
CA ILE A 93 10.55 12.51 23.30
C ILE A 93 10.30 11.23 22.49
N GLY A 94 10.59 10.07 23.08
CA GLY A 94 10.28 8.76 22.49
C GLY A 94 8.79 8.56 22.21
N SER A 95 7.93 9.20 22.99
CA SER A 95 6.46 9.17 22.88
C SER A 95 5.87 10.19 21.88
N LYS A 96 6.69 10.86 21.09
CA LYS A 96 6.28 11.85 20.07
C LYS A 96 5.51 13.04 20.65
N ILE A 97 5.99 13.63 21.75
CA ILE A 97 5.46 14.91 22.24
C ILE A 97 5.72 16.02 21.23
N ALA A 98 4.85 17.05 21.26
CA ALA A 98 4.98 18.21 20.40
C ALA A 98 5.94 19.26 20.96
N ASP A 99 5.96 19.41 22.29
CA ASP A 99 6.84 20.34 23.02
C ASP A 99 6.95 19.96 24.49
N TYR A 100 7.90 20.55 25.20
CA TYR A 100 8.17 20.33 26.62
C TYR A 100 8.44 21.66 27.34
N LEU A 101 7.72 21.93 28.42
CA LEU A 101 7.85 23.16 29.21
C LEU A 101 8.17 22.85 30.67
N ILE A 102 9.09 23.62 31.26
CA ILE A 102 9.51 23.46 32.65
C ILE A 102 8.82 24.52 33.52
N LYS A 103 8.16 24.10 34.60
CA LYS A 103 7.58 25.01 35.61
C LYS A 103 8.70 25.75 36.38
N PRO A 104 8.53 27.05 36.63
CA PRO A 104 7.34 27.88 36.41
C PRO A 104 7.23 28.35 34.96
N VAL A 105 6.12 28.04 34.29
CA VAL A 105 5.82 28.56 32.96
C VAL A 105 5.16 29.91 33.02
N ASN A 106 5.48 30.81 32.10
CA ASN A 106 4.77 32.07 31.98
C ASN A 106 3.78 32.03 30.78
N PRO A 107 2.73 32.88 30.77
CA PRO A 107 1.72 32.85 29.70
C PRO A 107 2.28 33.01 28.29
N ASN A 108 3.39 33.75 28.12
CA ASN A 108 4.02 33.93 26.80
C ASN A 108 4.74 32.67 26.31
N GLN A 109 5.32 31.86 27.20
CA GLN A 109 5.92 30.58 26.82
C GLN A 109 4.86 29.62 26.32
N ILE A 110 3.71 29.56 27.01
CA ILE A 110 2.56 28.74 26.58
C ILE A 110 2.04 29.19 25.23
N LEU A 111 1.83 30.51 25.05
CA LEU A 111 1.40 31.09 23.79
C LEU A 111 2.39 30.82 22.65
N LEU A 112 3.70 30.86 22.94
CA LEU A 112 4.74 30.54 21.96
C LEU A 112 4.69 29.08 21.54
N SER A 113 4.53 28.16 22.51
CA SER A 113 4.38 26.72 22.23
C SER A 113 3.10 26.44 21.41
N ILE A 114 1.98 27.09 21.74
CA ILE A 114 0.75 26.99 20.95
C ILE A 114 0.99 27.44 19.50
N LYS A 115 1.55 28.65 19.30
CA LYS A 115 1.82 29.16 17.95
C LYS A 115 2.76 28.28 17.16
N LYS A 116 3.85 27.81 17.78
CA LYS A 116 4.81 26.88 17.17
C LYS A 116 4.12 25.62 16.66
N ASN A 117 3.23 25.04 17.44
CA ASN A 117 2.59 23.76 17.11
C ASN A 117 1.38 23.91 16.17
N LEU A 118 0.55 24.94 16.35
CA LEU A 118 -0.64 25.16 15.50
C LEU A 118 -0.30 25.89 14.20
N ASP A 119 0.56 26.89 14.21
CA ASP A 119 0.91 27.65 13.01
C ASP A 119 1.79 26.82 12.06
N VAL A 120 2.67 25.96 12.58
CA VAL A 120 3.45 25.02 11.76
C VAL A 120 2.52 24.04 11.05
N SER A 121 1.54 23.45 11.75
CA SER A 121 0.56 22.55 11.14
C SER A 121 -0.24 23.25 10.03
N LYS A 122 -0.74 24.47 10.29
CA LYS A 122 -1.46 25.28 9.28
C LYS A 122 -0.56 25.68 8.10
N LEU A 123 0.68 26.09 8.36
CA LEU A 123 1.64 26.46 7.32
C LEU A 123 2.05 25.25 6.46
N VAL A 124 2.23 24.08 7.08
CA VAL A 124 2.50 22.83 6.35
C VAL A 124 1.31 22.47 5.48
N SER A 125 0.08 22.48 6.02
CA SER A 125 -1.14 22.22 5.26
C SER A 125 -1.31 23.21 4.10
N GLN A 126 -1.17 24.52 4.35
CA GLN A 126 -1.28 25.54 3.30
C GLN A 126 -0.18 25.39 2.23
N LYS A 127 1.05 25.08 2.63
CA LYS A 127 2.15 24.86 1.70
C LYS A 127 1.92 23.60 0.85
N THR A 128 1.45 22.52 1.45
CA THR A 128 1.13 21.27 0.71
C THR A 128 -0.01 21.50 -0.26
N ASN A 129 -1.08 22.20 0.16
CA ASN A 129 -2.19 22.54 -0.72
C ASN A 129 -1.74 23.43 -1.89
N SER A 130 -0.94 24.46 -1.61
CA SER A 130 -0.40 25.35 -2.67
C SER A 130 0.50 24.58 -3.65
N ASN A 131 1.38 23.71 -3.13
CA ASN A 131 2.25 22.91 -3.95
C ASN A 131 1.45 21.91 -4.81
N TYR A 132 0.42 21.26 -4.23
CA TYR A 132 -0.44 20.37 -4.98
C TYR A 132 -1.24 21.11 -6.05
N GLN A 133 -1.78 22.31 -5.76
CA GLN A 133 -2.48 23.11 -6.77
C GLN A 133 -1.59 23.45 -7.99
N GLN A 134 -0.31 23.70 -7.75
CA GLN A 134 0.64 23.90 -8.85
C GLN A 134 0.88 22.60 -9.63
N GLU A 135 1.14 21.50 -8.92
CA GLU A 135 1.38 20.19 -9.54
C GLU A 135 0.13 19.63 -10.23
N PHE A 136 -1.07 19.88 -9.68
CA PHE A 136 -2.34 19.52 -10.28
C PHE A 136 -2.47 20.04 -11.72
N ARG A 137 -2.06 21.30 -11.95
CA ARG A 137 -2.06 21.86 -13.30
C ARG A 137 -1.08 21.16 -14.22
N GLN A 138 0.12 20.82 -13.72
CA GLN A 138 1.12 20.11 -14.51
C GLN A 138 0.67 18.69 -14.85
N LEU A 139 0.14 17.96 -13.87
CA LEU A 139 -0.45 16.64 -14.08
C LEU A 139 -1.63 16.69 -15.05
N GLY A 140 -2.49 17.74 -14.95
CA GLY A 140 -3.59 17.95 -15.89
C GLY A 140 -3.10 18.20 -17.33
N ILE A 141 -2.01 18.95 -17.52
CA ILE A 141 -1.39 19.16 -18.83
C ILE A 141 -0.82 17.85 -19.39
N GLN A 142 -0.15 17.03 -18.54
CA GLN A 142 0.36 15.72 -18.97
C GLN A 142 -0.77 14.79 -19.43
N LEU A 143 -1.92 14.79 -18.73
CA LEU A 143 -3.10 14.00 -19.13
C LEU A 143 -3.73 14.44 -20.47
N MET A 144 -3.54 15.68 -20.90
CA MET A 144 -3.99 16.15 -22.21
C MET A 144 -3.09 15.67 -23.36
N GLY A 145 -1.87 15.24 -23.05
CA GLY A 145 -0.89 14.71 -24.00
C GLY A 145 -1.00 13.18 -24.17
N ARG A 146 -0.24 12.65 -25.12
CA ARG A 146 0.00 11.21 -25.18
C ARG A 146 1.25 10.90 -24.38
N MET A 147 1.11 10.05 -23.38
CA MET A 147 2.23 9.57 -22.56
C MET A 147 2.69 8.19 -23.06
N ASN A 148 4.01 7.99 -23.09
CA ASN A 148 4.60 6.67 -23.28
C ASN A 148 4.69 5.89 -21.94
N ALA A 149 5.20 4.66 -21.97
CA ALA A 149 5.24 3.80 -20.78
C ALA A 149 6.07 4.40 -19.63
N GLU A 150 7.22 5.04 -19.90
CA GLU A 150 8.06 5.66 -18.88
C GLU A 150 7.37 6.90 -18.26
N GLU A 151 6.74 7.72 -19.09
CA GLU A 151 5.98 8.88 -18.63
C GLU A 151 4.77 8.46 -17.75
N TRP A 152 4.13 7.33 -18.04
CA TRP A 152 3.08 6.77 -17.18
C TRP A 152 3.60 6.29 -15.82
N LYS A 153 4.79 5.68 -15.77
CA LYS A 153 5.43 5.30 -14.51
C LYS A 153 5.73 6.53 -13.63
N GLU A 154 6.34 7.57 -14.23
CA GLU A 154 6.64 8.82 -13.54
C GLU A 154 5.38 9.53 -13.06
N PHE A 155 4.34 9.56 -13.90
CA PHE A 155 3.05 10.14 -13.59
C PHE A 155 2.39 9.41 -12.39
N TYR A 156 2.38 8.07 -12.43
CA TYR A 156 1.82 7.27 -11.33
C TYR A 156 2.60 7.44 -10.02
N ALA A 157 3.92 7.50 -10.09
CA ALA A 157 4.74 7.78 -8.91
C ALA A 157 4.39 9.14 -8.28
N LYS A 158 4.13 10.19 -9.08
CA LYS A 158 3.68 11.50 -8.60
C LYS A 158 2.28 11.44 -8.01
N LEU A 159 1.34 10.71 -8.63
CA LEU A 159 0.00 10.51 -8.06
C LEU A 159 0.09 9.86 -6.68
N VAL A 160 0.87 8.79 -6.54
CA VAL A 160 1.07 8.12 -5.24
C VAL A 160 1.70 9.06 -4.22
N TYR A 161 2.71 9.83 -4.60
CA TYR A 161 3.31 10.82 -3.71
C TYR A 161 2.26 11.81 -3.17
N TRP A 162 1.46 12.40 -4.06
CA TRP A 162 0.44 13.37 -3.65
C TRP A 162 -0.71 12.75 -2.86
N GLU A 163 -1.09 11.52 -3.19
CA GLU A 163 -2.08 10.77 -2.42
C GLU A 163 -1.65 10.62 -0.95
N LEU A 164 -0.37 10.24 -0.73
CA LEU A 164 0.19 10.08 0.60
C LEU A 164 0.40 11.41 1.33
N GLU A 165 0.74 12.49 0.62
CA GLU A 165 0.86 13.82 1.23
C GLU A 165 -0.50 14.41 1.61
N LEU A 166 -1.53 14.21 0.77
CA LEU A 166 -2.89 14.67 1.05
C LEU A 166 -3.56 13.87 2.18
N ASP A 167 -3.20 12.60 2.36
CA ASP A 167 -3.68 11.81 3.51
C ASP A 167 -3.22 12.34 4.88
N LYS A 168 -2.14 13.13 4.91
CA LYS A 168 -1.63 13.76 6.14
C LYS A 168 -2.41 15.03 6.52
N ILE A 169 -3.32 15.47 5.67
CA ILE A 169 -4.04 16.73 5.80
C ILE A 169 -5.55 16.46 5.84
N GLU A 170 -6.25 17.07 6.79
CA GLU A 170 -7.72 17.02 6.87
C GLU A 170 -8.34 18.08 5.93
N ASP A 171 -8.15 17.97 4.63
CA ASP A 171 -8.76 18.85 3.62
C ASP A 171 -9.57 18.02 2.61
N SER A 172 -10.87 17.90 2.88
CA SER A 172 -11.79 17.13 2.04
C SER A 172 -11.92 17.68 0.61
N GLY A 173 -11.80 19.00 0.44
CA GLY A 173 -11.93 19.63 -0.89
C GLY A 173 -10.75 19.30 -1.82
N MET A 174 -9.53 19.32 -1.30
CA MET A 174 -8.35 18.94 -2.06
C MET A 174 -8.35 17.43 -2.38
N ARG A 175 -8.87 16.61 -1.45
CA ARG A 175 -9.01 15.18 -1.68
C ARG A 175 -9.98 14.87 -2.82
N GLU A 176 -11.13 15.51 -2.86
CA GLU A 176 -12.09 15.35 -3.97
C GLU A 176 -11.47 15.71 -5.34
N ILE A 177 -10.73 16.82 -5.40
CA ILE A 177 -10.02 17.25 -6.62
C ILE A 177 -8.99 16.19 -7.05
N PHE A 178 -8.23 15.66 -6.10
CA PHE A 178 -7.27 14.58 -6.37
C PHE A 178 -7.95 13.32 -6.89
N ASP A 179 -9.03 12.89 -6.26
CA ASP A 179 -9.78 11.69 -6.64
C ASP A 179 -10.36 11.82 -8.06
N MET A 180 -10.82 13.01 -8.45
CA MET A 180 -11.25 13.28 -9.82
C MET A 180 -10.08 13.15 -10.81
N GLN A 181 -8.91 13.70 -10.51
CA GLN A 181 -7.72 13.60 -11.35
C GLN A 181 -7.22 12.15 -11.47
N LYS A 182 -7.19 11.43 -10.37
CA LYS A 182 -6.81 10.00 -10.33
C LYS A 182 -7.76 9.14 -11.17
N LYS A 183 -9.05 9.44 -11.11
CA LYS A 183 -10.06 8.76 -11.94
C LYS A 183 -9.85 9.02 -13.44
N GLU A 184 -9.61 10.27 -13.82
CA GLU A 184 -9.33 10.61 -15.24
C GLU A 184 -8.02 9.95 -15.70
N ALA A 185 -6.99 9.93 -14.86
CA ALA A 185 -5.73 9.25 -15.13
C ALA A 185 -5.94 7.75 -15.37
N ASN A 186 -6.71 7.07 -14.52
CA ASN A 186 -7.02 5.65 -14.69
C ASN A 186 -7.74 5.37 -16.01
N LYS A 187 -8.68 6.23 -16.40
CA LYS A 187 -9.39 6.09 -17.68
C LYS A 187 -8.43 6.17 -18.86
N LEU A 188 -7.59 7.21 -18.92
CA LEU A 188 -6.61 7.39 -19.99
C LEU A 188 -5.54 6.31 -20.00
N PHE A 189 -5.14 5.82 -18.82
CA PHE A 189 -4.23 4.68 -18.71
C PHE A 189 -4.84 3.39 -19.26
N CYS A 190 -6.13 3.15 -19.03
CA CYS A 190 -6.82 2.00 -19.64
C CYS A 190 -6.81 2.07 -21.17
N ASP A 191 -7.07 3.26 -21.74
CA ASP A 191 -6.97 3.48 -23.18
C ASP A 191 -5.54 3.23 -23.68
N PHE A 192 -4.53 3.70 -22.96
CA PHE A 192 -3.12 3.47 -23.27
C PHE A 192 -2.74 1.98 -23.25
N ILE A 193 -3.21 1.21 -22.26
CA ILE A 193 -2.98 -0.25 -22.21
C ILE A 193 -3.68 -0.94 -23.39
N GLU A 194 -4.90 -0.55 -23.71
CA GLU A 194 -5.66 -1.12 -24.84
C GLU A 194 -4.93 -0.90 -26.17
N ASP A 195 -4.35 0.28 -26.38
CA ASP A 195 -3.63 0.64 -27.59
C ASP A 195 -2.27 -0.08 -27.75
N ASN A 196 -1.60 -0.45 -26.63
CA ASN A 196 -0.18 -0.86 -26.68
C ASN A 196 0.09 -2.30 -26.19
N TYR A 197 -0.78 -2.87 -25.35
CA TYR A 197 -0.49 -4.13 -24.64
C TYR A 197 -0.15 -5.30 -25.57
N LEU A 198 -0.89 -5.45 -26.67
CA LEU A 198 -0.67 -6.56 -27.61
C LEU A 198 0.72 -6.46 -28.29
N ASP A 199 1.13 -5.25 -28.63
CA ASP A 199 2.44 -5.02 -29.23
C ASP A 199 3.58 -5.36 -28.23
N TRP A 200 3.41 -4.97 -26.95
CA TRP A 200 4.39 -5.26 -25.92
C TRP A 200 4.61 -6.74 -25.67
N VAL A 201 3.54 -7.52 -25.54
CA VAL A 201 3.67 -8.97 -25.32
C VAL A 201 4.21 -9.69 -26.55
N ASN A 202 4.12 -9.09 -27.73
CA ASN A 202 4.76 -9.58 -28.97
C ASN A 202 6.19 -9.09 -29.15
N GLY A 203 6.76 -8.36 -28.18
CA GLY A 203 8.18 -8.03 -28.12
C GLY A 203 8.61 -6.90 -29.05
N THR A 204 7.81 -5.85 -29.21
CA THR A 204 8.22 -4.63 -29.92
C THR A 204 9.34 -3.88 -29.19
N GLU A 205 10.09 -3.03 -29.89
CA GLU A 205 11.24 -2.29 -29.33
C GLU A 205 10.82 -1.35 -28.19
N ASP A 206 9.59 -0.83 -28.22
CA ASP A 206 9.02 0.07 -27.19
C ASP A 206 8.39 -0.66 -26.01
N SER A 207 8.55 -1.99 -25.88
CA SER A 207 7.97 -2.76 -24.78
C SER A 207 8.63 -2.36 -23.46
N PRO A 208 7.85 -1.95 -22.43
CA PRO A 208 8.39 -1.63 -21.11
C PRO A 208 8.88 -2.89 -20.39
N GLN A 209 9.60 -2.71 -19.26
CA GLN A 209 9.92 -3.82 -18.39
C GLN A 209 8.63 -4.45 -17.85
N MET A 210 8.41 -5.72 -18.17
CA MET A 210 7.26 -6.48 -17.73
C MET A 210 7.63 -7.58 -16.73
N ILE A 211 6.66 -8.00 -15.92
CA ILE A 211 6.87 -8.96 -14.82
C ILE A 211 7.48 -10.30 -15.28
N HIS A 212 7.10 -10.81 -16.44
CA HIS A 212 7.59 -12.11 -16.94
C HIS A 212 9.07 -12.09 -17.34
N THR A 213 9.64 -10.94 -17.65
CA THR A 213 11.08 -10.79 -17.95
C THR A 213 11.89 -10.31 -16.76
N LEU A 214 11.25 -9.89 -15.68
CA LEU A 214 11.89 -9.23 -14.54
C LEU A 214 13.02 -10.07 -13.89
N VAL A 215 12.82 -11.38 -13.75
CA VAL A 215 13.85 -12.27 -13.20
C VAL A 215 15.07 -12.30 -14.11
N LYS A 216 14.88 -12.39 -15.41
CA LYS A 216 15.98 -12.39 -16.40
C LYS A 216 16.74 -11.07 -16.41
N ASP A 217 16.04 -9.96 -16.48
CA ASP A 217 16.62 -8.66 -16.80
C ASP A 217 17.15 -7.94 -15.56
N LYS A 218 16.47 -8.06 -14.42
CA LYS A 218 16.77 -7.30 -13.19
C LYS A 218 17.32 -8.15 -12.04
N ILE A 219 16.96 -9.44 -11.93
CA ILE A 219 17.36 -10.27 -10.78
C ILE A 219 18.56 -11.16 -11.12
N ALA A 220 18.53 -11.83 -12.28
CA ALA A 220 19.59 -12.73 -12.69
C ALA A 220 21.00 -12.10 -12.76
N PRO A 221 21.18 -10.77 -13.05
CA PRO A 221 22.49 -10.14 -12.97
C PRO A 221 23.18 -10.22 -11.60
N PHE A 222 22.43 -10.31 -10.50
CA PHE A 222 22.96 -10.46 -9.15
C PHE A 222 23.26 -11.91 -8.78
N ILE A 223 22.50 -12.86 -9.32
CA ILE A 223 22.58 -14.30 -8.98
C ILE A 223 23.98 -14.85 -9.30
N GLY A 224 24.66 -15.37 -8.27
CA GLY A 224 26.01 -15.91 -8.33
C GLY A 224 27.13 -14.86 -8.20
N LYS A 225 26.79 -13.57 -8.09
CA LYS A 225 27.75 -12.49 -7.77
C LYS A 225 27.66 -12.07 -6.29
N GLU A 226 26.46 -12.00 -5.77
CA GLU A 226 26.18 -11.69 -4.38
C GLU A 226 24.95 -12.48 -3.90
N LYS A 227 24.89 -12.76 -2.58
CA LYS A 227 23.74 -13.41 -1.99
C LYS A 227 22.52 -12.52 -2.09
N THR A 228 21.43 -13.05 -2.60
CA THR A 228 20.22 -12.28 -2.89
C THR A 228 18.99 -12.98 -2.31
N ALA A 229 18.13 -12.22 -1.65
CA ALA A 229 16.78 -12.63 -1.28
C ALA A 229 15.77 -11.87 -2.15
N VAL A 230 14.88 -12.58 -2.80
CA VAL A 230 13.81 -12.02 -3.63
C VAL A 230 12.49 -12.23 -2.89
N LEU A 231 11.92 -11.15 -2.41
CA LEU A 231 10.66 -11.14 -1.69
C LEU A 231 9.53 -10.71 -2.64
N VAL A 232 8.65 -11.65 -2.96
CA VAL A 232 7.43 -11.39 -3.73
C VAL A 232 6.27 -11.28 -2.75
N ILE A 233 5.80 -10.07 -2.50
CA ILE A 233 4.62 -9.84 -1.65
C ILE A 233 3.41 -9.81 -2.58
N ASP A 234 2.58 -10.85 -2.50
CA ASP A 234 1.39 -11.02 -3.33
C ASP A 234 0.44 -9.82 -3.20
N ASN A 235 0.08 -9.21 -4.34
CA ASN A 235 -0.87 -8.09 -4.40
C ASN A 235 -0.38 -6.78 -3.74
N LEU A 236 0.94 -6.54 -3.63
CA LEU A 236 1.51 -5.33 -3.05
C LEU A 236 1.44 -4.16 -4.04
N ARG A 237 0.76 -3.08 -3.68
CA ARG A 237 0.71 -1.86 -4.48
C ARG A 237 1.92 -0.97 -4.24
N TYR A 238 2.18 -0.07 -5.21
CA TYR A 238 3.28 0.89 -5.11
C TYR A 238 3.09 1.89 -3.95
N ASP A 239 1.86 2.34 -3.66
CA ASP A 239 1.56 3.21 -2.52
C ASP A 239 1.79 2.51 -1.16
N GLN A 240 1.49 1.22 -1.06
CA GLN A 240 1.80 0.42 0.13
C GLN A 240 3.32 0.26 0.30
N TRP A 241 4.06 0.03 -0.80
CA TRP A 241 5.53 0.06 -0.76
C TRP A 241 6.04 1.38 -0.19
N LYS A 242 5.56 2.53 -0.66
CA LYS A 242 5.98 3.85 -0.17
C LYS A 242 5.70 4.05 1.33
N MET A 243 4.67 3.42 1.86
CA MET A 243 4.37 3.44 3.29
C MET A 243 5.30 2.56 4.13
N ILE A 244 5.77 1.43 3.61
CA ILE A 244 6.69 0.53 4.32
C ILE A 244 8.17 0.87 4.12
N GLU A 245 8.52 1.62 3.09
CA GLU A 245 9.90 2.06 2.77
C GLU A 245 10.63 2.67 3.97
N PRO A 246 10.04 3.58 4.79
CA PRO A 246 10.72 4.16 5.94
C PRO A 246 11.12 3.14 7.01
N ILE A 247 10.38 2.04 7.16
CA ILE A 247 10.71 0.96 8.12
C ILE A 247 11.97 0.23 7.64
N LEU A 248 12.01 -0.12 6.36
CA LEU A 248 13.11 -0.88 5.76
C LEU A 248 14.37 -0.03 5.58
N SER A 249 14.23 1.27 5.39
CA SER A 249 15.35 2.21 5.24
C SER A 249 16.23 2.29 6.49
N ARG A 250 15.78 1.78 7.65
CA ARG A 250 16.60 1.63 8.86
C ARG A 250 17.69 0.57 8.69
N TYR A 251 17.46 -0.45 7.88
CA TYR A 251 18.31 -1.63 7.72
C TYR A 251 19.01 -1.67 6.36
N PHE A 252 18.42 -1.03 5.36
CA PHE A 252 18.88 -1.08 3.97
C PHE A 252 19.06 0.31 3.37
N SER A 253 19.97 0.39 2.41
CA SER A 253 20.08 1.52 1.46
C SER A 253 19.38 1.12 0.16
N LYS A 254 18.52 1.97 -0.35
CA LYS A 254 17.86 1.76 -1.63
C LYS A 254 18.84 2.06 -2.78
N GLU A 255 19.11 1.08 -3.64
CA GLU A 255 19.95 1.23 -4.82
C GLU A 255 19.14 1.48 -6.09
N GLU A 256 18.00 0.81 -6.21
CA GLU A 256 17.10 0.97 -7.36
C GLU A 256 15.65 0.92 -6.90
N GLU A 257 14.82 1.76 -7.48
CA GLU A 257 13.37 1.74 -7.36
C GLU A 257 12.81 2.02 -8.75
N GLU A 258 12.02 1.09 -9.26
CA GLU A 258 11.38 1.20 -10.56
C GLU A 258 9.92 0.72 -10.47
N ILE A 259 9.05 1.33 -11.26
CA ILE A 259 7.72 0.81 -11.52
C ILE A 259 7.79 -0.02 -12.79
N VAL A 260 7.32 -1.26 -12.74
CA VAL A 260 7.30 -2.19 -13.87
C VAL A 260 5.87 -2.59 -14.19
N PHE A 261 5.63 -3.18 -15.35
CA PHE A 261 4.29 -3.56 -15.78
C PHE A 261 4.00 -5.03 -15.44
N SER A 262 2.86 -5.28 -14.79
CA SER A 262 2.30 -6.62 -14.71
C SER A 262 1.72 -7.04 -16.07
N ILE A 263 1.41 -8.34 -16.22
CA ILE A 263 0.69 -8.85 -17.39
C ILE A 263 -0.80 -8.97 -17.11
N LEU A 264 -1.60 -9.05 -18.16
CA LEU A 264 -3.04 -9.32 -18.09
C LEU A 264 -3.33 -10.82 -18.26
N PRO A 265 -4.28 -11.33 -17.47
CA PRO A 265 -4.96 -10.75 -16.32
C PRO A 265 -3.99 -10.41 -15.18
N THR A 266 -4.21 -9.28 -14.50
CA THR A 266 -3.49 -8.89 -13.27
C THR A 266 -3.93 -9.77 -12.10
N ALA A 267 -3.63 -11.04 -12.19
CA ALA A 267 -4.07 -12.07 -11.25
C ALA A 267 -2.96 -13.09 -11.01
N THR A 268 -2.87 -13.54 -9.77
CA THR A 268 -1.85 -14.47 -9.27
C THR A 268 -1.63 -15.69 -10.19
N HIS A 269 -2.70 -16.27 -10.70
CA HIS A 269 -2.64 -17.41 -11.60
C HIS A 269 -1.79 -17.13 -12.86
N TYR A 270 -1.92 -15.94 -13.44
CA TYR A 270 -1.22 -15.54 -14.65
C TYR A 270 0.11 -14.86 -14.35
N ALA A 271 0.07 -13.77 -13.62
CA ALA A 271 1.22 -12.90 -13.42
C ALA A 271 2.35 -13.55 -12.60
N ARG A 272 2.01 -14.26 -11.50
CA ARG A 272 3.04 -14.89 -10.66
C ARG A 272 3.63 -16.14 -11.31
N ASN A 273 2.83 -16.95 -12.00
CA ASN A 273 3.36 -18.05 -12.79
C ASN A 273 4.28 -17.53 -13.93
N ALA A 274 3.92 -16.42 -14.57
CA ALA A 274 4.76 -15.80 -15.59
C ALA A 274 6.08 -15.26 -15.02
N PHE A 275 6.07 -14.64 -13.84
CA PHE A 275 7.28 -14.22 -13.13
C PHE A 275 8.22 -15.40 -12.87
N PHE A 276 7.71 -16.48 -12.28
CA PHE A 276 8.53 -17.66 -11.95
C PHE A 276 8.92 -18.49 -13.17
N ALA A 277 8.10 -18.54 -14.19
CA ALA A 277 8.44 -19.24 -15.42
C ALA A 277 9.36 -18.43 -16.35
N GLY A 278 9.36 -17.09 -16.27
CA GLY A 278 9.99 -16.22 -17.26
C GLY A 278 9.44 -16.42 -18.67
N LEU A 279 8.13 -16.62 -18.75
CA LEU A 279 7.37 -16.95 -19.97
C LEU A 279 5.96 -16.38 -19.84
N LEU A 280 5.34 -16.09 -20.97
CA LEU A 280 3.93 -15.71 -21.01
C LEU A 280 2.99 -16.91 -20.82
N PRO A 281 1.74 -16.74 -20.38
CA PRO A 281 0.85 -17.84 -19.97
C PRO A 281 0.68 -18.97 -20.97
N SER A 282 0.44 -18.67 -22.26
CA SER A 282 0.30 -19.73 -23.29
C SER A 282 1.62 -20.46 -23.60
N GLU A 283 2.76 -19.81 -23.38
CA GLU A 283 4.06 -20.47 -23.49
C GLU A 283 4.30 -21.42 -22.31
N ILE A 284 3.83 -21.04 -21.10
CA ILE A 284 3.88 -21.93 -19.92
C ILE A 284 2.99 -23.14 -20.17
N GLU A 285 1.75 -22.94 -20.60
CA GLU A 285 0.81 -24.03 -20.96
C GLU A 285 1.45 -25.00 -21.97
N LYS A 286 2.02 -24.47 -23.03
CA LYS A 286 2.65 -25.26 -24.10
C LYS A 286 3.90 -26.00 -23.61
N ARG A 287 4.70 -25.38 -22.76
CA ARG A 287 5.99 -25.96 -22.31
C ARG A 287 5.85 -26.88 -21.12
N PHE A 288 4.85 -26.62 -20.27
CA PHE A 288 4.59 -27.35 -19.03
C PHE A 288 3.11 -27.78 -18.92
N PRO A 289 2.59 -28.56 -19.90
CA PRO A 289 1.16 -28.88 -19.97
C PRO A 289 0.62 -29.67 -18.78
N THR A 290 1.49 -30.32 -18.02
CA THR A 290 1.11 -31.08 -16.79
C THR A 290 1.16 -30.22 -15.52
N LEU A 291 1.81 -29.07 -15.56
CA LEU A 291 1.96 -28.17 -14.41
C LEU A 291 1.04 -26.95 -14.52
N TRP A 292 0.74 -26.50 -15.73
CA TRP A 292 -0.24 -25.46 -15.98
C TRP A 292 -1.66 -26.00 -15.77
N LYS A 293 -2.52 -25.19 -15.15
CA LYS A 293 -3.94 -25.49 -15.01
C LYS A 293 -4.77 -24.33 -15.56
N ASN A 294 -5.74 -24.65 -16.40
CA ASN A 294 -6.65 -23.67 -16.95
C ASN A 294 -7.77 -23.25 -15.97
N GLU A 295 -8.52 -22.20 -16.30
CA GLU A 295 -9.56 -21.61 -15.44
C GLU A 295 -10.65 -22.63 -15.06
N ASP A 296 -11.01 -23.53 -15.95
CA ASP A 296 -12.04 -24.53 -15.79
C ASP A 296 -11.57 -25.84 -15.12
N GLU A 297 -10.27 -25.96 -14.82
CA GLU A 297 -9.72 -27.12 -14.13
C GLU A 297 -9.77 -26.96 -12.61
N GLU A 298 -10.02 -28.04 -11.89
CA GLU A 298 -10.06 -28.03 -10.42
C GLU A 298 -8.67 -27.95 -9.77
N GLY A 299 -8.61 -27.36 -8.57
CA GLY A 299 -7.43 -27.24 -7.73
C GLY A 299 -6.67 -25.93 -7.86
N GLY A 300 -5.61 -25.79 -7.09
CA GLY A 300 -4.80 -24.56 -7.05
C GLY A 300 -4.09 -24.29 -8.38
N LYS A 301 -4.16 -23.06 -8.86
CA LYS A 301 -3.64 -22.65 -10.18
C LYS A 301 -2.15 -22.27 -10.15
N ASN A 302 -1.58 -22.05 -8.98
CA ASN A 302 -0.21 -21.60 -8.76
C ASN A 302 0.53 -22.48 -7.74
N MET A 303 0.47 -23.78 -7.94
CA MET A 303 1.10 -24.79 -7.07
C MET A 303 2.51 -25.17 -7.53
N HIS A 304 2.92 -24.80 -8.74
CA HIS A 304 4.15 -25.24 -9.40
C HIS A 304 5.16 -24.11 -9.65
N GLU A 305 5.08 -23.03 -8.86
CA GLU A 305 5.98 -21.87 -8.94
C GLU A 305 7.46 -22.28 -8.77
N LYS A 306 7.73 -23.25 -7.90
CA LYS A 306 9.08 -23.78 -7.66
C LYS A 306 9.64 -24.48 -8.90
N GLU A 307 8.85 -25.30 -9.57
CA GLU A 307 9.22 -26.02 -10.78
C GLU A 307 9.43 -25.06 -11.95
N PHE A 308 8.61 -24.04 -12.06
CA PHE A 308 8.78 -22.97 -13.06
C PHE A 308 10.06 -22.18 -12.83
N LEU A 309 10.37 -21.83 -11.57
CA LEU A 309 11.61 -21.15 -11.21
C LEU A 309 12.84 -22.01 -11.53
N ASP A 310 12.83 -23.30 -11.19
CA ASP A 310 13.91 -24.23 -11.51
C ASP A 310 14.19 -24.24 -13.02
N ALA A 311 13.12 -24.35 -13.81
CA ALA A 311 13.24 -24.36 -15.27
C ALA A 311 13.73 -23.00 -15.81
N GLN A 312 13.33 -21.88 -15.19
CA GLN A 312 13.79 -20.55 -15.57
C GLN A 312 15.28 -20.37 -15.26
N LEU A 313 15.73 -20.70 -14.04
CA LEU A 313 17.13 -20.58 -13.64
C LEU A 313 18.04 -21.44 -14.54
N LYS A 314 17.63 -22.68 -14.85
CA LYS A 314 18.35 -23.54 -15.81
C LYS A 314 18.44 -22.91 -17.20
N ARG A 315 17.36 -22.34 -17.70
CA ARG A 315 17.32 -21.67 -19.01
C ARG A 315 18.21 -20.43 -19.06
N LEU A 316 18.35 -19.73 -17.91
CA LEU A 316 19.26 -18.59 -17.76
C LEU A 316 20.72 -19.01 -17.50
N GLY A 317 21.05 -20.31 -17.51
CA GLY A 317 22.38 -20.81 -17.23
C GLY A 317 22.84 -20.62 -15.78
N LYS A 318 21.91 -20.41 -14.84
CA LYS A 318 22.22 -20.20 -13.42
C LYS A 318 22.27 -21.54 -12.69
N ASN A 319 23.46 -22.14 -12.64
CA ASN A 319 23.72 -23.33 -11.84
C ASN A 319 24.20 -22.92 -10.44
N VAL A 320 23.26 -22.55 -9.58
CA VAL A 320 23.49 -21.93 -8.26
C VAL A 320 22.70 -22.65 -7.19
N LYS A 321 23.09 -22.44 -5.93
CA LYS A 321 22.33 -22.93 -4.78
C LYS A 321 21.17 -21.97 -4.50
N TRP A 322 19.94 -22.45 -4.57
CA TRP A 322 18.75 -21.62 -4.41
C TRP A 322 17.67 -22.30 -3.57
N SER A 323 16.74 -21.49 -3.07
CA SER A 323 15.54 -21.98 -2.39
C SER A 323 14.29 -21.22 -2.82
N TYR A 324 13.14 -21.83 -2.61
CA TYR A 324 11.82 -21.25 -2.78
C TYR A 324 10.99 -21.54 -1.54
N SER A 325 10.34 -20.51 -1.00
CA SER A 325 9.44 -20.60 0.15
C SER A 325 8.17 -19.81 -0.11
N LYS A 326 7.01 -20.43 0.19
CA LYS A 326 5.69 -19.77 0.09
C LYS A 326 5.06 -19.68 1.47
N ILE A 327 4.82 -18.46 1.92
CA ILE A 327 4.33 -18.14 3.26
C ILE A 327 2.86 -17.72 3.16
N THR A 328 1.97 -18.57 3.66
CA THR A 328 0.53 -18.40 3.63
C THR A 328 -0.08 -18.16 5.02
N ASN A 329 0.73 -18.26 6.09
CA ASN A 329 0.31 -18.02 7.46
C ASN A 329 1.49 -17.66 8.37
N VAL A 330 1.18 -17.18 9.57
CA VAL A 330 2.17 -16.72 10.57
C VAL A 330 3.15 -17.84 10.98
N GLU A 331 2.67 -19.07 11.13
CA GLU A 331 3.51 -20.20 11.54
C GLU A 331 4.57 -20.55 10.48
N ALA A 332 4.19 -20.54 9.20
CA ALA A 332 5.13 -20.73 8.10
C ALA A 332 6.19 -19.62 8.06
N GLY A 333 5.80 -18.37 8.34
CA GLY A 333 6.74 -17.25 8.47
C GLY A 333 7.74 -17.45 9.62
N LYS A 334 7.28 -17.85 10.79
CA LYS A 334 8.15 -18.17 11.93
C LYS A 334 9.14 -19.30 11.59
N LYS A 335 8.66 -20.41 11.00
CA LYS A 335 9.51 -21.53 10.57
C LYS A 335 10.60 -21.11 9.57
N LEU A 336 10.25 -20.21 8.62
CA LEU A 336 11.25 -19.67 7.68
C LEU A 336 12.31 -18.85 8.42
N GLY A 337 11.91 -18.01 9.36
CA GLY A 337 12.82 -17.22 10.20
C GLY A 337 13.74 -18.09 11.09
N ASP A 338 13.21 -19.15 11.68
CA ASP A 338 13.96 -20.12 12.51
C ASP A 338 14.98 -20.90 11.67
N SER A 339 14.61 -21.23 10.43
CA SER A 339 15.49 -21.94 9.49
C SER A 339 16.47 -21.04 8.73
N PHE A 340 16.59 -19.75 9.09
CA PHE A 340 17.44 -18.77 8.39
C PHE A 340 18.88 -19.28 8.17
N HIS A 341 19.45 -19.94 9.15
CA HIS A 341 20.81 -20.51 9.09
C HIS A 341 21.01 -21.52 7.97
N THR A 342 19.96 -22.18 7.48
CA THR A 342 20.03 -23.18 6.42
C THR A 342 20.00 -22.58 5.02
N TRP A 343 19.27 -21.47 4.83
CA TRP A 343 19.08 -20.88 3.51
C TRP A 343 19.89 -19.60 3.26
N LYS A 344 20.43 -18.94 4.30
CA LYS A 344 21.29 -17.76 4.16
C LYS A 344 22.57 -18.02 3.33
N GLU A 345 22.98 -19.28 3.22
CA GLU A 345 24.17 -19.68 2.45
C GLU A 345 23.87 -19.95 0.97
N ASN A 346 22.62 -19.86 0.56
CA ASN A 346 22.26 -19.99 -0.84
C ASN A 346 22.66 -18.71 -1.61
N ASP A 347 22.90 -18.87 -2.92
CA ASP A 347 23.18 -17.74 -3.83
C ASP A 347 21.93 -16.86 -4.02
N VAL A 348 20.74 -17.50 -4.09
CA VAL A 348 19.48 -16.78 -4.18
C VAL A 348 18.35 -17.50 -3.45
N ASN A 349 17.49 -16.74 -2.78
CA ASN A 349 16.31 -17.24 -2.09
C ASN A 349 15.07 -16.50 -2.56
N PHE A 350 14.09 -17.21 -3.08
CA PHE A 350 12.79 -16.64 -3.46
C PHE A 350 11.77 -16.93 -2.36
N ILE A 351 11.13 -15.87 -1.88
CA ILE A 351 10.16 -15.91 -0.78
C ILE A 351 8.88 -15.24 -1.26
N VAL A 352 7.80 -16.01 -1.33
CA VAL A 352 6.45 -15.49 -1.63
C VAL A 352 5.70 -15.28 -0.33
N TYR A 353 5.09 -14.12 -0.16
CA TYR A 353 4.32 -13.76 1.02
C TYR A 353 2.90 -13.31 0.65
N ASN A 354 1.88 -14.08 1.03
CA ASN A 354 0.50 -13.91 0.55
C ASN A 354 -0.38 -12.96 1.39
N PHE A 355 0.17 -12.21 2.35
CA PHE A 355 -0.65 -11.48 3.31
C PHE A 355 -1.52 -10.38 2.68
N VAL A 356 -0.99 -9.55 1.78
CA VAL A 356 -1.75 -8.41 1.23
C VAL A 356 -2.92 -8.90 0.37
N ASP A 357 -2.71 -9.99 -0.37
CA ASP A 357 -3.80 -10.64 -1.10
C ASP A 357 -4.86 -11.23 -0.15
N MET A 358 -4.44 -11.91 0.91
CA MET A 358 -5.35 -12.40 1.95
C MET A 358 -6.14 -11.26 2.62
N LEU A 359 -5.54 -10.09 2.82
CA LEU A 359 -6.22 -8.91 3.37
C LEU A 359 -7.31 -8.40 2.42
N SER A 360 -7.05 -8.36 1.10
CA SER A 360 -8.04 -7.95 0.11
C SER A 360 -9.24 -8.90 0.05
N HIS A 361 -8.99 -10.20 0.13
CA HIS A 361 -10.04 -11.22 0.20
C HIS A 361 -10.82 -11.18 1.53
N ALA A 362 -10.12 -11.10 2.68
CA ALA A 362 -10.74 -10.99 3.99
C ALA A 362 -11.66 -9.76 4.09
N ARG A 363 -11.29 -8.63 3.49
CA ARG A 363 -12.14 -7.44 3.43
C ARG A 363 -13.44 -7.68 2.66
N THR A 364 -13.42 -8.54 1.65
CA THR A 364 -14.63 -8.92 0.91
C THR A 364 -15.54 -9.84 1.73
N GLU A 365 -14.95 -10.76 2.50
CA GLU A 365 -15.66 -11.85 3.18
C GLU A 365 -16.02 -11.52 4.64
N MET A 366 -15.24 -10.67 5.33
CA MET A 366 -15.37 -10.38 6.76
C MET A 366 -15.79 -8.92 7.00
N GLU A 367 -16.95 -8.71 7.60
CA GLU A 367 -17.50 -7.38 7.89
C GLU A 367 -16.56 -6.52 8.75
N ILE A 368 -15.96 -7.09 9.79
CA ILE A 368 -14.99 -6.39 10.67
C ILE A 368 -13.79 -5.84 9.86
N ILE A 369 -13.23 -6.63 8.95
CA ILE A 369 -12.11 -6.17 8.12
C ILE A 369 -12.57 -5.10 7.13
N ARG A 370 -13.83 -5.17 6.66
CA ARG A 370 -14.42 -4.14 5.80
C ARG A 370 -14.54 -2.80 6.51
N GLU A 371 -14.92 -2.80 7.78
CA GLU A 371 -14.98 -1.59 8.61
C GLU A 371 -13.60 -1.01 8.90
N LEU A 372 -12.62 -1.87 9.25
CA LEU A 372 -11.24 -1.45 9.55
C LEU A 372 -10.48 -0.92 8.33
N ALA A 373 -10.81 -1.38 7.13
CA ALA A 373 -10.19 -0.99 5.86
C ALA A 373 -11.23 -0.35 4.92
N ASP A 374 -12.03 0.59 5.41
CA ASP A 374 -13.13 1.20 4.68
C ASP A 374 -12.68 2.08 3.50
N ASN A 375 -11.49 2.63 3.58
CA ASN A 375 -10.91 3.51 2.57
C ASN A 375 -9.44 3.13 2.23
N GLU A 376 -8.87 3.81 1.23
CA GLU A 376 -7.51 3.58 0.73
C GLU A 376 -6.44 3.81 1.81
N SER A 377 -6.58 4.87 2.60
CA SER A 377 -5.63 5.21 3.67
C SER A 377 -5.62 4.15 4.78
N ALA A 378 -6.81 3.71 5.21
CA ALA A 378 -6.94 2.64 6.20
C ALA A 378 -6.34 1.31 5.68
N TYR A 379 -6.58 0.97 4.40
CA TYR A 379 -6.00 -0.23 3.78
C TYR A 379 -4.47 -0.19 3.78
N ARG A 380 -3.86 0.97 3.47
CA ARG A 380 -2.40 1.18 3.58
C ARG A 380 -1.89 1.03 5.02
N SER A 381 -2.59 1.64 5.98
CA SER A 381 -2.21 1.60 7.40
C SER A 381 -2.21 0.19 7.98
N ILE A 382 -3.19 -0.64 7.62
CA ILE A 382 -3.21 -2.05 8.02
C ILE A 382 -2.00 -2.81 7.47
N THR A 383 -1.59 -2.53 6.23
CA THR A 383 -0.39 -3.15 5.64
C THR A 383 0.88 -2.81 6.41
N VAL A 384 1.03 -1.54 6.84
CA VAL A 384 2.15 -1.09 7.67
C VAL A 384 2.15 -1.79 9.02
N SER A 385 1.02 -1.74 9.74
CA SER A 385 0.86 -2.38 11.05
C SER A 385 1.12 -3.89 10.98
N TRP A 386 0.62 -4.54 9.93
CA TRP A 386 0.92 -5.96 9.71
C TRP A 386 2.42 -6.21 9.56
N LEU A 387 3.13 -5.44 8.74
CA LEU A 387 4.57 -5.63 8.55
C LEU A 387 5.33 -5.49 9.87
N GLU A 388 5.02 -4.45 10.66
CA GLU A 388 5.67 -4.18 11.94
C GLU A 388 5.52 -5.31 12.96
N HIS A 389 4.39 -6.04 12.92
CA HIS A 389 4.06 -7.11 13.86
C HIS A 389 4.20 -8.52 13.25
N SER A 390 4.68 -8.63 12.00
CA SER A 390 4.78 -9.92 11.31
C SER A 390 6.17 -10.56 11.45
N PRO A 391 6.25 -11.90 11.36
CA PRO A 391 7.54 -12.59 11.25
C PRO A 391 8.39 -12.12 10.06
N LEU A 392 7.77 -11.49 9.05
CA LEU A 392 8.47 -11.00 7.86
C LEU A 392 9.48 -9.92 8.21
N LEU A 393 9.15 -8.98 9.11
CA LEU A 393 10.10 -7.93 9.51
C LEU A 393 11.34 -8.53 10.18
N GLU A 394 11.19 -9.55 11.01
CA GLU A 394 12.31 -10.25 11.63
C GLU A 394 13.19 -11.01 10.60
N ILE A 395 12.57 -11.59 9.58
CA ILE A 395 13.29 -12.21 8.46
C ILE A 395 14.08 -11.13 7.69
N ILE A 396 13.47 -9.99 7.41
CA ILE A 396 14.11 -8.86 6.72
C ILE A 396 15.31 -8.32 7.52
N LYS A 397 15.20 -8.20 8.85
CA LYS A 397 16.33 -7.81 9.73
C LYS A 397 17.48 -8.81 9.62
N LYS A 398 17.19 -10.13 9.70
CA LYS A 398 18.20 -11.19 9.56
C LYS A 398 18.88 -11.16 8.17
N ILE A 399 18.15 -10.85 7.11
CA ILE A 399 18.69 -10.66 5.75
C ILE A 399 19.68 -9.50 5.74
N ALA A 400 19.33 -8.36 6.36
CA ALA A 400 20.20 -7.20 6.47
C ALA A 400 21.47 -7.50 7.28
N GLU A 401 21.34 -8.10 8.48
CA GLU A 401 22.46 -8.50 9.35
C GLU A 401 23.44 -9.47 8.66
N ALA A 402 22.92 -10.29 7.74
CA ALA A 402 23.75 -11.21 6.95
C ALA A 402 24.39 -10.58 5.71
N GLY A 403 24.17 -9.28 5.46
CA GLY A 403 24.70 -8.58 4.29
C GLY A 403 24.10 -9.08 2.96
N ILE A 404 22.92 -9.68 2.98
CA ILE A 404 22.22 -10.22 1.80
C ILE A 404 21.45 -9.10 1.12
N ARG A 405 21.55 -8.97 -0.20
CA ARG A 405 20.73 -8.07 -1.02
C ARG A 405 19.25 -8.48 -0.89
N LEU A 406 18.38 -7.51 -0.70
CA LEU A 406 16.94 -7.74 -0.69
C LEU A 406 16.30 -7.09 -1.93
N ILE A 407 15.64 -7.90 -2.74
CA ILE A 407 14.81 -7.41 -3.85
C ILE A 407 13.35 -7.61 -3.44
N ILE A 408 12.53 -6.56 -3.55
CA ILE A 408 11.10 -6.60 -3.26
C ILE A 408 10.33 -6.32 -4.55
N THR A 409 9.33 -7.14 -4.82
CA THR A 409 8.38 -6.95 -5.92
C THR A 409 7.04 -7.62 -5.61
N THR A 410 6.13 -7.58 -6.54
CA THR A 410 4.82 -8.24 -6.50
C THR A 410 4.50 -8.83 -7.87
N ASP A 411 3.45 -9.61 -7.96
CA ASP A 411 2.90 -10.11 -9.22
C ASP A 411 1.88 -9.15 -9.85
N HIS A 412 1.04 -8.51 -9.05
CA HIS A 412 0.05 -7.50 -9.44
C HIS A 412 -0.32 -6.63 -8.23
N GLY A 413 -1.06 -5.57 -8.48
CA GLY A 413 -1.72 -4.83 -7.42
C GLY A 413 -3.23 -5.04 -7.41
N THR A 414 -3.95 -4.16 -6.73
CA THR A 414 -5.41 -4.23 -6.54
C THR A 414 -6.02 -2.83 -6.56
N ILE A 415 -7.28 -2.73 -6.97
CA ILE A 415 -8.03 -1.47 -6.99
C ILE A 415 -9.34 -1.59 -6.19
N LYS A 416 -9.73 -0.50 -5.53
CA LYS A 416 -11.04 -0.40 -4.87
C LYS A 416 -12.11 -0.19 -5.93
N VAL A 417 -13.00 -1.18 -6.12
CA VAL A 417 -14.04 -1.15 -7.15
C VAL A 417 -15.30 -0.45 -6.65
N ASN A 418 -15.98 0.26 -7.54
CA ASN A 418 -17.20 1.00 -7.20
C ASN A 418 -18.28 1.00 -8.30
N LYS A 419 -17.95 0.74 -9.56
CA LYS A 419 -18.91 0.80 -10.67
C LYS A 419 -19.18 -0.59 -11.24
N PRO A 420 -20.41 -1.13 -11.08
CA PRO A 420 -20.77 -2.42 -11.63
C PRO A 420 -20.98 -2.37 -13.14
N VAL A 421 -20.34 -3.30 -13.85
CA VAL A 421 -20.55 -3.54 -15.29
C VAL A 421 -21.25 -4.89 -15.47
N ARG A 422 -22.34 -4.85 -16.24
CA ARG A 422 -23.14 -6.04 -16.51
C ARG A 422 -22.45 -6.94 -17.53
N ILE A 423 -22.30 -8.21 -17.16
CA ILE A 423 -21.79 -9.25 -18.07
C ILE A 423 -22.69 -10.48 -18.03
N VAL A 424 -22.85 -11.15 -19.15
CA VAL A 424 -23.51 -12.46 -19.25
C VAL A 424 -22.52 -13.43 -19.87
N GLY A 425 -22.43 -14.64 -19.36
CA GLY A 425 -21.55 -15.68 -19.87
C GLY A 425 -22.08 -17.08 -19.59
N GLU A 426 -21.44 -18.09 -20.16
CA GLU A 426 -21.74 -19.48 -19.88
C GLU A 426 -21.49 -19.84 -18.40
N ARG A 427 -22.11 -20.92 -17.92
CA ARG A 427 -21.99 -21.38 -16.52
C ARG A 427 -20.53 -21.65 -16.08
N ASN A 428 -19.66 -21.98 -17.01
CA ASN A 428 -18.25 -22.30 -16.77
C ASN A 428 -17.32 -21.07 -16.90
N THR A 429 -17.87 -19.86 -16.98
CA THR A 429 -17.08 -18.62 -16.94
C THR A 429 -16.49 -18.46 -15.54
N ASN A 430 -15.23 -18.03 -15.44
CA ASN A 430 -14.55 -17.85 -14.15
C ASN A 430 -15.28 -16.87 -13.22
N SER A 431 -15.05 -16.98 -11.93
CA SER A 431 -15.71 -16.17 -10.90
C SER A 431 -15.08 -14.80 -10.66
N ASN A 432 -13.87 -14.54 -11.17
CA ASN A 432 -13.17 -13.29 -10.93
C ASN A 432 -14.02 -12.07 -11.33
N LEU A 433 -13.92 -10.97 -10.57
CA LEU A 433 -14.73 -9.78 -10.75
C LEU A 433 -14.13 -8.75 -11.71
N ARG A 434 -12.85 -8.88 -12.03
CA ARG A 434 -12.12 -7.92 -12.85
C ARG A 434 -11.75 -8.43 -14.24
N TYR A 435 -11.82 -9.74 -14.46
CA TYR A 435 -11.73 -10.33 -15.81
C TYR A 435 -12.68 -11.51 -15.97
N LYS A 436 -13.06 -11.77 -17.20
CA LYS A 436 -13.82 -12.96 -17.58
C LYS A 436 -13.14 -13.65 -18.73
N ALA A 437 -13.06 -14.96 -18.64
CA ALA A 437 -12.51 -15.82 -19.69
C ALA A 437 -13.54 -16.88 -20.03
N GLY A 438 -13.97 -16.95 -21.29
CA GLY A 438 -15.02 -17.88 -21.71
C GLY A 438 -15.57 -17.62 -23.10
N ARG A 439 -16.65 -18.32 -23.43
CA ARG A 439 -17.37 -18.17 -24.69
C ARG A 439 -18.71 -17.49 -24.48
N GLY A 440 -19.21 -16.89 -25.55
CA GLY A 440 -20.56 -16.31 -25.57
C GLY A 440 -20.72 -15.19 -24.54
N LEU A 441 -19.67 -14.46 -24.22
CA LEU A 441 -19.74 -13.34 -23.31
C LEU A 441 -20.53 -12.20 -23.98
N THR A 442 -21.48 -11.64 -23.24
CA THR A 442 -22.27 -10.49 -23.66
C THR A 442 -22.05 -9.34 -22.70
N TYR A 443 -21.57 -8.23 -23.22
CA TYR A 443 -21.17 -7.04 -22.48
C TYR A 443 -21.27 -5.79 -23.34
N ASN A 444 -21.19 -4.61 -22.75
CA ASN A 444 -21.03 -3.36 -23.49
C ASN A 444 -19.55 -3.16 -23.86
N ALA A 445 -19.21 -3.25 -25.13
CA ALA A 445 -17.84 -3.15 -25.63
C ALA A 445 -17.15 -1.82 -25.31
N LYS A 446 -17.89 -0.75 -24.98
CA LYS A 446 -17.32 0.56 -24.59
C LYS A 446 -16.87 0.64 -23.13
N GLU A 447 -17.29 -0.34 -22.31
CA GLU A 447 -17.01 -0.36 -20.87
C GLU A 447 -15.91 -1.37 -20.49
N VAL A 448 -15.35 -2.08 -21.48
CA VAL A 448 -14.40 -3.16 -21.21
C VAL A 448 -13.24 -3.15 -22.21
N PHE A 449 -12.11 -3.66 -21.81
CA PHE A 449 -11.04 -4.06 -22.73
C PHE A 449 -11.22 -5.54 -23.12
N THR A 450 -11.13 -5.86 -24.39
CA THR A 450 -11.41 -7.22 -24.88
C THR A 450 -10.28 -7.77 -25.73
N VAL A 451 -9.83 -8.98 -25.41
CA VAL A 451 -8.94 -9.79 -26.25
C VAL A 451 -9.75 -10.93 -26.86
N LYS A 452 -10.21 -10.72 -28.08
CA LYS A 452 -11.05 -11.69 -28.82
C LYS A 452 -10.30 -12.94 -29.25
N ASN A 453 -9.01 -12.79 -29.52
CA ASN A 453 -8.13 -13.91 -29.85
C ASN A 453 -7.05 -14.03 -28.76
N PRO A 454 -7.23 -14.93 -27.78
CA PRO A 454 -6.29 -15.09 -26.68
C PRO A 454 -4.83 -15.31 -27.09
N SER A 455 -4.61 -15.95 -28.25
CA SER A 455 -3.26 -16.23 -28.74
C SER A 455 -2.47 -14.96 -29.12
N GLU A 456 -3.14 -13.84 -29.47
CA GLU A 456 -2.48 -12.57 -29.75
C GLU A 456 -1.90 -11.92 -28.50
N ALA A 457 -2.47 -12.23 -27.34
CA ALA A 457 -2.00 -11.77 -26.03
C ALA A 457 -1.24 -12.86 -25.24
N PHE A 458 -0.81 -13.93 -25.88
CA PHE A 458 -0.17 -15.08 -25.24
C PHE A 458 -0.98 -15.66 -24.06
N LEU A 459 -2.30 -15.55 -24.13
CA LEU A 459 -3.22 -16.16 -23.16
C LEU A 459 -3.53 -17.61 -23.54
N PRO A 460 -3.84 -18.48 -22.56
CA PRO A 460 -4.16 -19.88 -22.81
C PRO A 460 -5.41 -20.02 -23.69
N LYS A 461 -5.42 -21.04 -24.53
CA LYS A 461 -6.54 -21.33 -25.38
C LYS A 461 -7.56 -22.21 -24.66
N LEU A 462 -8.47 -21.60 -23.93
CA LEU A 462 -9.48 -22.32 -23.13
C LEU A 462 -10.39 -23.23 -23.98
N LYS A 463 -10.97 -22.73 -25.07
CA LYS A 463 -11.82 -23.44 -26.04
C LYS A 463 -11.88 -22.68 -27.36
N LEU A 464 -12.41 -23.32 -28.43
CA LEU A 464 -12.71 -22.60 -29.67
C LEU A 464 -13.66 -21.43 -29.38
N SER A 465 -13.36 -20.24 -29.88
CA SER A 465 -14.13 -19.00 -29.67
C SER A 465 -14.20 -18.47 -28.24
N ALA A 466 -13.28 -18.85 -27.35
CA ALA A 466 -13.13 -18.19 -26.05
C ALA A 466 -12.43 -16.83 -26.21
N GLU A 467 -12.88 -15.85 -25.45
CA GLU A 467 -12.28 -14.51 -25.36
C GLU A 467 -11.98 -14.14 -23.91
N PHE A 468 -11.12 -13.15 -23.72
CA PHE A 468 -10.87 -12.53 -22.43
C PHE A 468 -11.41 -11.12 -22.42
N VAL A 469 -12.12 -10.78 -21.35
CA VAL A 469 -12.73 -9.46 -21.16
C VAL A 469 -12.25 -8.92 -19.82
N PHE A 470 -11.71 -7.71 -19.83
CA PHE A 470 -11.13 -7.07 -18.65
C PHE A 470 -11.98 -5.86 -18.26
N ALA A 471 -12.25 -5.74 -16.96
CA ALA A 471 -12.82 -4.54 -16.39
C ALA A 471 -11.77 -3.44 -16.36
N ARG A 472 -12.19 -2.20 -16.60
CA ARG A 472 -11.36 -1.01 -16.67
C ARG A 472 -11.54 -0.18 -15.40
N GLU A 473 -10.59 0.68 -15.09
CA GLU A 473 -10.73 1.63 -14.00
C GLU A 473 -11.20 0.95 -12.69
N GLN A 474 -12.20 1.50 -12.02
CA GLN A 474 -12.83 0.96 -10.80
C GLN A 474 -14.06 0.08 -11.10
N ASP A 475 -14.21 -0.40 -12.32
CA ASP A 475 -15.34 -1.22 -12.74
C ASP A 475 -15.21 -2.66 -12.22
N PHE A 476 -16.32 -3.36 -12.04
CA PHE A 476 -16.34 -4.78 -11.70
C PHE A 476 -17.54 -5.50 -12.34
N PHE A 477 -17.35 -6.76 -12.70
CA PHE A 477 -18.35 -7.53 -13.40
C PHE A 477 -19.41 -8.11 -12.48
N VAL A 478 -20.66 -7.92 -12.86
CA VAL A 478 -21.82 -8.48 -12.14
C VAL A 478 -22.75 -9.18 -13.14
N TYR A 479 -23.17 -10.40 -12.78
CA TYR A 479 -24.19 -11.12 -13.55
C TYR A 479 -25.59 -10.57 -13.28
N PRO A 480 -26.54 -10.68 -14.25
CA PRO A 480 -27.91 -10.19 -14.07
C PRO A 480 -28.67 -10.83 -12.90
N ASN A 481 -28.35 -12.08 -12.59
CA ASN A 481 -29.01 -12.79 -11.49
C ASN A 481 -28.58 -12.22 -10.14
N ASN A 482 -29.56 -11.83 -9.31
CA ASN A 482 -29.32 -11.17 -8.03
C ASN A 482 -28.45 -9.91 -8.13
N TYR A 483 -28.55 -9.17 -9.22
CA TYR A 483 -27.71 -8.04 -9.56
C TYR A 483 -27.49 -7.06 -8.40
N ASN A 484 -28.57 -6.54 -7.79
CA ASN A 484 -28.48 -5.56 -6.71
C ASN A 484 -27.79 -6.12 -5.45
N HIS A 485 -27.98 -7.41 -5.17
CA HIS A 485 -27.29 -8.07 -4.05
C HIS A 485 -25.76 -8.06 -4.28
N PHE A 486 -25.31 -8.50 -5.45
CA PHE A 486 -23.88 -8.56 -5.76
C PHE A 486 -23.25 -7.18 -5.95
N VAL A 487 -23.99 -6.20 -6.46
CA VAL A 487 -23.53 -4.80 -6.50
C VAL A 487 -23.22 -4.28 -5.11
N ASN A 488 -24.11 -4.51 -4.14
CA ASN A 488 -23.89 -4.08 -2.76
C ASN A 488 -22.81 -4.91 -2.04
N TYR A 489 -22.72 -6.20 -2.34
CA TYR A 489 -21.76 -7.10 -1.71
C TYR A 489 -20.32 -6.81 -2.13
N TYR A 490 -20.08 -6.62 -3.45
CA TYR A 490 -18.75 -6.40 -4.00
C TYR A 490 -18.37 -4.91 -4.14
N GLY A 491 -19.34 -4.01 -4.15
CA GLY A 491 -19.09 -2.57 -4.19
C GLY A 491 -18.17 -2.14 -3.05
N SER A 492 -17.22 -1.26 -3.34
CA SER A 492 -16.22 -0.76 -2.40
C SER A 492 -15.24 -1.81 -1.85
N THR A 493 -15.12 -3.01 -2.45
CA THR A 493 -14.09 -4.00 -2.14
C THR A 493 -12.82 -3.78 -2.96
N PHE A 494 -11.69 -4.35 -2.53
CA PHE A 494 -10.45 -4.36 -3.32
C PHE A 494 -10.42 -5.61 -4.19
N GLN A 495 -10.24 -5.42 -5.49
CA GLN A 495 -10.27 -6.49 -6.49
C GLN A 495 -9.11 -6.33 -7.46
N HIS A 496 -8.73 -7.42 -8.14
CA HIS A 496 -7.65 -7.47 -9.11
C HIS A 496 -8.00 -8.39 -10.28
N GLY A 497 -7.28 -8.26 -11.38
CA GLY A 497 -7.47 -9.06 -12.60
C GLY A 497 -7.76 -8.23 -13.84
N GLY A 498 -8.07 -6.94 -13.69
CA GLY A 498 -8.42 -6.01 -14.77
C GLY A 498 -7.30 -5.04 -15.13
N VAL A 499 -7.70 -3.87 -15.59
CA VAL A 499 -6.81 -2.80 -16.03
C VAL A 499 -7.03 -1.55 -15.19
N SER A 500 -6.03 -1.18 -14.41
CA SER A 500 -5.92 0.08 -13.69
C SER A 500 -4.46 0.40 -13.40
N LEU A 501 -4.15 1.66 -13.06
CA LEU A 501 -2.81 2.07 -12.63
C LEU A 501 -2.31 1.19 -11.48
N GLU A 502 -3.17 0.95 -10.48
CA GLU A 502 -2.85 0.22 -9.27
C GLU A 502 -2.63 -1.28 -9.48
N GLU A 503 -3.31 -1.89 -10.47
CA GLU A 503 -3.18 -3.32 -10.76
C GLU A 503 -1.97 -3.62 -11.65
N VAL A 504 -1.70 -2.74 -12.64
CA VAL A 504 -0.71 -2.97 -13.71
C VAL A 504 0.67 -2.43 -13.35
N LEU A 505 0.74 -1.25 -12.72
CA LEU A 505 1.99 -0.58 -12.38
C LEU A 505 2.48 -1.01 -11.00
N ILE A 506 3.41 -1.96 -10.98
CA ILE A 506 3.87 -2.66 -9.79
C ILE A 506 5.30 -2.28 -9.39
N PRO A 507 5.64 -2.32 -8.10
CA PRO A 507 6.96 -1.96 -7.62
C PRO A 507 8.03 -3.03 -7.89
N TYR A 508 9.22 -2.58 -8.28
CA TYR A 508 10.48 -3.32 -8.21
C TYR A 508 11.50 -2.50 -7.43
N ILE A 509 12.04 -3.07 -6.35
CA ILE A 509 12.96 -2.38 -5.46
C ILE A 509 14.18 -3.26 -5.19
N SER A 510 15.37 -2.70 -5.36
CA SER A 510 16.63 -3.33 -4.99
C SER A 510 17.26 -2.60 -3.80
N LEU A 511 17.49 -3.34 -2.73
CA LEU A 511 17.96 -2.86 -1.44
C LEU A 511 19.28 -3.54 -1.08
N LYS A 512 20.27 -2.75 -0.66
CA LYS A 512 21.55 -3.22 -0.15
C LYS A 512 21.59 -3.06 1.36
N ALA A 513 22.02 -4.08 2.08
CA ALA A 513 22.23 -4.02 3.52
C ALA A 513 23.22 -2.91 3.90
N LYS A 514 22.93 -2.19 5.00
CA LYS A 514 23.78 -1.11 5.54
C LYS A 514 24.97 -1.65 6.31
#